data_9bd3968fa7730ad90b1ba4e82ac278a5
#
_entry.id   9bd3968fa7730ad90b1ba4e82ac278a5
#
_cell.length_a   1.000
_cell.length_b   1.000
_cell.length_c   1.000
_cell.angle_alpha   90.00
_cell.angle_beta   90.00
_cell.angle_gamma   90.00
#
_symmetry.space_group_name_H-M   'P 1'
#
loop_
_entity.id
_entity.type
_entity.pdbx_description
1 polymer ?
#
loop_
_entity_poly.entity_id
_entity_poly.type
_entity_poly.pdbx_seq_one_letter_code
_entity_poly.pdbx_strand_id
1 'polypeptide(L)'
;GLCWLYCKKQLTLARKKKISQKKKIIVLSGPGNNGGDGLIISQFLRNRGKKVVLYCLNSRSYKGDAKKAFNRNKLLKNDFKKLEISRNSIIIDCIFGIGLNRKIRGIYKDIINKINSSNAKVISIDIPSGINGNTGKTMGLAVKADFTYALHARKIGHILNSGKKYSGKITEIDIGIKE
;
A
#
# COMPACT_ATOMS: atom_id res chain seq x y z
N GLY A 1 -17.39 7.00 3.58
CA GLY A 1 -16.06 7.32 3.77
C GLY A 1 -15.31 7.77 2.53
N LEU A 2 -14.39 8.68 2.72
CA LEU A 2 -13.54 9.31 1.70
C LEU A 2 -12.78 8.29 0.82
N CYS A 3 -12.36 7.17 1.39
CA CYS A 3 -11.64 6.11 0.68
C CYS A 3 -12.46 5.41 -0.43
N TRP A 4 -13.80 5.39 -0.33
CA TRP A 4 -14.66 4.78 -1.35
C TRP A 4 -14.73 5.60 -2.65
N LEU A 5 -14.83 6.92 -2.55
CA LEU A 5 -14.79 7.85 -3.68
C LEU A 5 -13.43 7.82 -4.39
N TYR A 6 -12.36 7.69 -3.61
CA TYR A 6 -10.99 7.53 -4.04
C TYR A 6 -10.77 6.29 -4.93
N CYS A 7 -11.19 5.10 -4.48
CA CYS A 7 -11.07 3.88 -5.27
C CYS A 7 -11.79 3.97 -6.62
N LYS A 8 -12.92 4.69 -6.69
CA LYS A 8 -13.70 4.86 -7.91
C LYS A 8 -12.96 5.70 -8.97
N LYS A 9 -12.30 6.78 -8.55
CA LYS A 9 -11.56 7.72 -9.42
C LYS A 9 -10.22 7.13 -9.92
N GLN A 10 -9.53 6.38 -9.06
CA GLN A 10 -8.19 5.85 -9.32
C GLN A 10 -8.14 4.68 -10.30
N LEU A 11 -9.13 3.85 -10.30
CA LEU A 11 -9.16 2.72 -11.20
C LEU A 11 -9.59 3.10 -12.62
N THR A 12 -10.03 4.31 -12.83
CA THR A 12 -10.11 4.90 -14.18
C THR A 12 -8.71 5.10 -14.76
N LEU A 13 -7.70 5.41 -13.93
CA LEU A 13 -6.28 5.49 -14.35
C LEU A 13 -5.65 4.10 -14.53
N ALA A 14 -6.00 3.12 -13.69
CA ALA A 14 -5.62 1.72 -13.89
C ALA A 14 -6.30 1.09 -15.13
N ARG A 15 -7.44 1.63 -15.58
CA ARG A 15 -8.05 1.27 -16.88
C ARG A 15 -7.17 1.64 -18.07
N LYS A 16 -6.43 2.75 -18.02
CA LYS A 16 -5.53 3.16 -19.12
C LYS A 16 -4.26 2.32 -19.23
N LYS A 17 -3.81 1.66 -18.15
CA LYS A 17 -2.77 0.63 -18.23
C LYS A 17 -3.44 -0.72 -17.99
N LYS A 18 -3.66 -1.51 -19.08
CA LYS A 18 -4.15 -2.89 -19.02
C LYS A 18 -3.30 -3.72 -18.06
N ILE A 19 -3.67 -3.75 -16.77
CA ILE A 19 -3.14 -4.78 -15.88
C ILE A 19 -3.70 -6.10 -16.43
N SER A 20 -2.82 -6.91 -17.00
CA SER A 20 -3.18 -8.23 -17.52
C SER A 20 -4.01 -8.97 -16.46
N GLN A 21 -5.12 -9.57 -16.87
CA GLN A 21 -5.96 -10.37 -15.97
C GLN A 21 -5.20 -11.54 -15.32
N LYS A 22 -4.07 -11.95 -15.90
CA LYS A 22 -3.22 -13.07 -15.47
C LYS A 22 -2.30 -12.74 -14.29
N LYS A 23 -2.05 -11.45 -13.97
CA LYS A 23 -1.12 -11.09 -12.88
C LYS A 23 -1.75 -11.23 -11.51
N LYS A 24 -1.05 -11.93 -10.59
CA LYS A 24 -1.40 -12.00 -9.16
C LYS A 24 -1.14 -10.63 -8.52
N ILE A 25 -2.13 -10.06 -7.87
CA ILE A 25 -2.00 -8.81 -7.10
C ILE A 25 -1.91 -9.18 -5.63
N ILE A 26 -0.83 -8.79 -4.98
CA ILE A 26 -0.58 -9.01 -3.56
C ILE A 26 -0.80 -7.67 -2.86
N VAL A 27 -1.77 -7.61 -1.96
CA VAL A 27 -2.03 -6.42 -1.14
C VAL A 27 -1.51 -6.67 0.26
N LEU A 28 -0.66 -5.79 0.75
CA LEU A 28 -0.06 -5.84 2.08
C LEU A 28 -0.67 -4.73 2.95
N SER A 29 -1.58 -5.10 3.83
CA SER A 29 -2.32 -4.18 4.70
C SER A 29 -1.73 -4.21 6.11
N GLY A 30 -1.02 -3.16 6.51
CA GLY A 30 -0.46 -2.98 7.84
C GLY A 30 -1.46 -2.38 8.85
N PRO A 31 -0.99 -2.04 10.06
CA PRO A 31 -1.83 -1.36 11.05
C PRO A 31 -2.10 0.10 10.64
N GLY A 32 -3.21 0.65 11.07
CA GLY A 32 -3.56 2.06 10.83
C GLY A 32 -4.31 2.33 9.53
N ASN A 33 -4.44 3.62 9.19
CA ASN A 33 -5.31 4.07 8.10
C ASN A 33 -4.84 3.59 6.73
N ASN A 34 -3.54 3.63 6.45
CA ASN A 34 -3.00 3.13 5.18
C ASN A 34 -3.30 1.64 4.98
N GLY A 35 -3.26 0.84 6.06
CA GLY A 35 -3.73 -0.55 6.01
C GLY A 35 -5.23 -0.66 5.72
N GLY A 36 -6.03 0.25 6.26
CA GLY A 36 -7.45 0.38 5.93
C GLY A 36 -7.69 0.62 4.44
N ASP A 37 -6.88 1.48 3.83
CA ASP A 37 -6.91 1.73 2.38
C ASP A 37 -6.58 0.45 1.59
N GLY A 38 -5.57 -0.30 2.03
CA GLY A 38 -5.23 -1.60 1.45
C GLY A 38 -6.38 -2.61 1.50
N LEU A 39 -7.11 -2.66 2.61
CA LEU A 39 -8.29 -3.51 2.74
C LEU A 39 -9.38 -3.13 1.72
N ILE A 40 -9.65 -1.84 1.55
CA ILE A 40 -10.64 -1.36 0.58
C ILE A 40 -10.19 -1.63 -0.85
N ILE A 41 -8.92 -1.33 -1.18
CA ILE A 41 -8.32 -1.56 -2.49
C ILE A 41 -8.41 -3.05 -2.86
N SER A 42 -8.09 -3.95 -1.92
CA SER A 42 -8.11 -5.39 -2.16
C SER A 42 -9.51 -5.89 -2.52
N GLN A 43 -10.53 -5.48 -1.77
CA GLN A 43 -11.93 -5.84 -2.04
C GLN A 43 -12.41 -5.27 -3.38
N PHE A 44 -12.06 -4.03 -3.67
CA PHE A 44 -12.43 -3.38 -4.90
C PHE A 44 -11.84 -4.06 -6.14
N LEU A 45 -10.55 -4.42 -6.10
CA LEU A 45 -9.89 -5.16 -7.18
C LEU A 45 -10.50 -6.54 -7.38
N ARG A 46 -10.81 -7.23 -6.28
CA ARG A 46 -11.48 -8.54 -6.32
C ARG A 46 -12.85 -8.45 -7.01
N ASN A 47 -13.64 -7.45 -6.65
CA ASN A 47 -14.97 -7.22 -7.24
C ASN A 47 -14.90 -6.90 -8.75
N ARG A 48 -13.71 -6.54 -9.27
CA ARG A 48 -13.42 -6.36 -10.69
C ARG A 48 -12.75 -7.56 -11.37
N GLY A 49 -12.88 -8.73 -10.76
CA GLY A 49 -12.35 -9.97 -11.33
C GLY A 49 -10.82 -10.11 -11.32
N LYS A 50 -10.10 -9.26 -10.54
CA LYS A 50 -8.64 -9.39 -10.43
C LYS A 50 -8.27 -10.51 -9.46
N LYS A 51 -7.18 -11.22 -9.75
CA LYS A 51 -6.60 -12.25 -8.86
C LYS A 51 -5.87 -11.57 -7.71
N VAL A 52 -6.56 -11.37 -6.59
CA VAL A 52 -6.05 -10.66 -5.40
C VAL A 52 -5.76 -11.64 -4.28
N VAL A 53 -4.59 -11.49 -3.64
CA VAL A 53 -4.22 -12.14 -2.38
C VAL A 53 -3.96 -11.04 -1.36
N LEU A 54 -4.68 -11.07 -0.26
CA LEU A 54 -4.56 -10.11 0.84
C LEU A 54 -3.75 -10.70 1.97
N TYR A 55 -2.70 -9.99 2.38
CA TYR A 55 -1.97 -10.23 3.62
C TYR A 55 -2.23 -9.08 4.58
N CYS A 56 -2.58 -9.40 5.81
CA CYS A 56 -2.90 -8.38 6.81
C CYS A 56 -2.67 -8.90 8.22
N LEU A 57 -2.74 -7.99 9.19
CA LEU A 57 -2.71 -8.31 10.60
C LEU A 57 -4.06 -8.90 11.06
N ASN A 58 -4.08 -9.38 12.30
CA ASN A 58 -5.33 -9.80 12.93
C ASN A 58 -6.27 -8.61 13.17
N SER A 59 -7.53 -8.90 13.45
CA SER A 59 -8.58 -7.88 13.61
C SER A 59 -8.34 -6.89 14.76
N ARG A 60 -7.57 -7.26 15.78
CA ARG A 60 -7.25 -6.41 16.94
C ARG A 60 -6.28 -5.28 16.60
N SER A 61 -5.52 -5.43 15.50
CA SER A 61 -4.54 -4.45 15.04
C SER A 61 -5.17 -3.23 14.34
N TYR A 62 -6.46 -3.30 14.00
CA TYR A 62 -7.17 -2.24 13.31
C TYR A 62 -8.11 -1.48 14.25
N LYS A 63 -8.15 -0.15 14.11
CA LYS A 63 -9.03 0.76 14.86
C LYS A 63 -9.83 1.65 13.90
N GLY A 64 -10.86 2.31 14.39
CA GLY A 64 -11.64 3.28 13.63
C GLY A 64 -12.12 2.76 12.28
N ASP A 65 -11.92 3.55 11.22
CA ASP A 65 -12.37 3.21 9.87
C ASP A 65 -11.60 2.04 9.25
N ALA A 66 -10.33 1.87 9.62
CA ALA A 66 -9.58 0.69 9.21
C ALA A 66 -10.20 -0.61 9.77
N LYS A 67 -10.74 -0.58 10.99
CA LYS A 67 -11.49 -1.70 11.59
C LYS A 67 -12.79 -1.96 10.83
N LYS A 68 -13.53 -0.92 10.46
CA LYS A 68 -14.73 -1.05 9.63
C LYS A 68 -14.40 -1.68 8.27
N ALA A 69 -13.30 -1.23 7.65
CA ALA A 69 -12.82 -1.80 6.39
C ALA A 69 -12.44 -3.27 6.54
N PHE A 70 -11.75 -3.65 7.65
CA PHE A 70 -11.40 -5.04 7.93
C PHE A 70 -12.63 -5.94 8.05
N ASN A 71 -13.65 -5.50 8.78
CA ASN A 71 -14.88 -6.29 8.99
C ASN A 71 -15.70 -6.44 7.71
N ARG A 72 -15.72 -5.42 6.84
CA ARG A 72 -16.44 -5.43 5.55
C ARG A 72 -15.72 -6.20 4.45
N ASN A 73 -14.42 -6.39 4.57
CA ASN A 73 -13.61 -7.09 3.57
C ASN A 73 -13.88 -8.60 3.60
N LYS A 74 -14.36 -9.15 2.47
CA LYS A 74 -14.76 -10.56 2.31
C LYS A 74 -13.62 -11.47 1.82
N LEU A 75 -12.42 -10.94 1.57
CA LEU A 75 -11.27 -11.73 1.15
C LEU A 75 -10.72 -12.58 2.31
N LEU A 76 -10.15 -13.74 1.96
CA LEU A 76 -9.31 -14.49 2.89
C LEU A 76 -8.14 -13.62 3.32
N LYS A 77 -7.96 -13.47 4.62
CA LYS A 77 -6.92 -12.67 5.25
C LYS A 77 -5.75 -13.56 5.64
N ASN A 78 -4.69 -13.51 4.85
CA ASN A 78 -3.49 -14.30 5.11
C ASN A 78 -2.56 -13.58 6.08
N ASP A 79 -1.87 -14.36 6.93
CA ASP A 79 -0.82 -13.84 7.79
C ASP A 79 0.43 -13.46 6.98
N PHE A 80 1.12 -12.40 7.36
CA PHE A 80 2.37 -11.95 6.75
C PHE A 80 3.48 -13.02 6.79
N LYS A 81 3.48 -13.91 7.77
CA LYS A 81 4.44 -15.03 7.85
C LYS A 81 4.35 -15.97 6.64
N LYS A 82 3.17 -16.04 6.03
CA LYS A 82 2.88 -16.86 4.83
C LYS A 82 3.06 -16.08 3.52
N LEU A 83 3.72 -14.91 3.55
CA LEU A 83 3.89 -14.09 2.36
C LEU A 83 4.74 -14.81 1.30
N GLU A 84 4.12 -15.01 0.14
CA GLU A 84 4.76 -15.54 -1.06
C GLU A 84 4.66 -14.51 -2.20
N ILE A 85 5.81 -14.17 -2.78
CA ILE A 85 5.93 -13.24 -3.89
C ILE A 85 6.45 -14.00 -5.12
N SER A 86 5.64 -14.06 -6.17
CA SER A 86 6.06 -14.62 -7.46
C SER A 86 6.56 -13.50 -8.39
N ARG A 87 7.44 -13.86 -9.33
CA ARG A 87 8.07 -12.92 -10.29
C ARG A 87 7.10 -12.02 -11.04
N ASN A 88 5.92 -12.53 -11.37
CA ASN A 88 4.91 -11.79 -12.14
C ASN A 88 3.85 -11.13 -11.25
N SER A 89 4.10 -11.01 -9.96
CA SER A 89 3.17 -10.34 -9.05
C SER A 89 3.26 -8.83 -9.18
N ILE A 90 2.15 -8.18 -8.83
CA ILE A 90 2.11 -6.75 -8.50
C ILE A 90 1.89 -6.66 -7.01
N ILE A 91 2.75 -5.95 -6.30
CA ILE A 91 2.61 -5.69 -4.87
C ILE A 91 1.98 -4.32 -4.69
N ILE A 92 0.95 -4.26 -3.85
CA ILE A 92 0.38 -3.00 -3.37
C ILE A 92 0.79 -2.88 -1.89
N ASP A 93 1.71 -1.95 -1.64
CA ASP A 93 2.22 -1.64 -0.32
C ASP A 93 1.30 -0.65 0.38
N CYS A 94 0.60 -1.14 1.40
CA CYS A 94 -0.23 -0.37 2.33
C CYS A 94 0.15 -0.71 3.77
N ILE A 95 1.44 -0.98 4.06
CA ILE A 95 1.86 -1.40 5.41
C ILE A 95 1.89 -0.19 6.33
N PHE A 96 2.62 0.87 5.95
CA PHE A 96 2.72 2.11 6.72
C PHE A 96 2.53 3.32 5.82
N GLY A 97 1.81 4.34 6.31
CA GLY A 97 1.70 5.67 5.70
C GLY A 97 2.51 6.71 6.48
N ILE A 98 2.14 7.98 6.33
CA ILE A 98 2.83 9.13 6.96
C ILE A 98 2.91 9.07 8.48
N GLY A 99 2.05 8.33 9.16
CA GLY A 99 2.05 8.19 10.62
C GLY A 99 3.18 7.36 11.20
N LEU A 100 4.10 6.84 10.38
CA LEU A 100 5.24 6.05 10.86
C LEU A 100 6.28 6.95 11.53
N ASN A 101 6.42 6.84 12.85
CA ASN A 101 7.35 7.64 13.68
C ASN A 101 8.43 6.82 14.38
N ARG A 102 8.53 5.52 14.11
CA ARG A 102 9.48 4.60 14.74
C ARG A 102 10.20 3.73 13.72
N LYS A 103 11.39 3.26 14.08
CA LYS A 103 12.16 2.33 13.23
C LYS A 103 11.40 1.02 13.00
N ILE A 104 11.45 0.55 11.77
CA ILE A 104 10.87 -0.74 11.37
C ILE A 104 11.69 -1.88 11.97
N ARG A 105 10.99 -2.83 12.60
CA ARG A 105 11.59 -4.01 13.27
C ARG A 105 10.73 -5.27 13.04
N GLY A 106 11.27 -6.42 13.41
CA GLY A 106 10.56 -7.70 13.40
C GLY A 106 10.02 -8.05 12.03
N ILE A 107 8.84 -8.65 11.97
CA ILE A 107 8.23 -9.17 10.75
C ILE A 107 8.13 -8.14 9.62
N TYR A 108 7.98 -6.87 9.92
CA TYR A 108 7.92 -5.83 8.89
C TYR A 108 9.26 -5.62 8.19
N LYS A 109 10.37 -5.77 8.92
CA LYS A 109 11.71 -5.75 8.33
C LYS A 109 11.87 -6.89 7.32
N ASP A 110 11.43 -8.09 7.70
CA ASP A 110 11.53 -9.28 6.85
C ASP A 110 10.65 -9.15 5.60
N ILE A 111 9.43 -8.62 5.76
CA ILE A 111 8.51 -8.34 4.64
C ILE A 111 9.13 -7.35 3.66
N ILE A 112 9.67 -6.22 4.14
CA ILE A 112 10.25 -5.19 3.28
C ILE A 112 11.50 -5.73 2.56
N ASN A 113 12.34 -6.51 3.23
CA ASN A 113 13.45 -7.18 2.57
C ASN A 113 12.96 -8.12 1.46
N LYS A 114 11.93 -8.91 1.73
CA LYS A 114 11.32 -9.83 0.76
C LYS A 114 10.71 -9.10 -0.44
N ILE A 115 10.07 -7.94 -0.22
CA ILE A 115 9.58 -7.07 -1.28
C ILE A 115 10.75 -6.56 -2.13
N ASN A 116 11.76 -5.96 -1.50
CA ASN A 116 12.88 -5.31 -2.17
C ASN A 116 13.79 -6.28 -2.93
N SER A 117 13.85 -7.56 -2.51
CA SER A 117 14.59 -8.62 -3.20
C SER A 117 13.76 -9.31 -4.29
N SER A 118 12.46 -9.01 -4.38
CA SER A 118 11.61 -9.58 -5.41
C SER A 118 11.72 -8.82 -6.73
N ASN A 119 11.43 -9.50 -7.84
CA ASN A 119 11.27 -8.87 -9.15
C ASN A 119 9.81 -8.46 -9.43
N ALA A 120 8.97 -8.37 -8.40
CA ALA A 120 7.60 -7.93 -8.52
C ALA A 120 7.53 -6.42 -8.73
N LYS A 121 6.51 -5.95 -9.45
CA LYS A 121 6.24 -4.53 -9.57
C LYS A 121 5.60 -4.01 -8.28
N VAL A 122 6.18 -2.96 -7.71
CA VAL A 122 5.75 -2.41 -6.42
C VAL A 122 5.04 -1.08 -6.59
N ILE A 123 3.85 -0.98 -6.02
CA ILE A 123 3.02 0.22 -5.97
C ILE A 123 2.78 0.55 -4.51
N SER A 124 3.30 1.67 -4.02
CA SER A 124 3.02 2.15 -2.67
C SER A 124 1.83 3.11 -2.65
N ILE A 125 0.99 2.98 -1.65
CA ILE A 125 -0.13 3.88 -1.39
C ILE A 125 0.27 4.86 -0.31
N ASP A 126 -0.01 6.12 -0.54
CA ASP A 126 0.34 7.29 0.26
C ASP A 126 1.84 7.60 0.22
N ILE A 127 2.68 6.79 0.82
CA ILE A 127 4.14 6.90 0.83
C ILE A 127 4.76 5.49 0.93
N PRO A 128 5.94 5.22 0.36
CA PRO A 128 6.59 3.93 0.53
C PRO A 128 6.79 3.58 2.00
N SER A 129 6.34 2.39 2.40
CA SER A 129 6.43 1.97 3.80
C SER A 129 7.87 2.01 4.28
N GLY A 130 8.10 2.77 5.35
CA GLY A 130 9.43 3.00 5.92
C GLY A 130 10.07 4.34 5.57
N ILE A 131 9.46 5.16 4.73
CA ILE A 131 9.86 6.55 4.51
C ILE A 131 9.11 7.45 5.50
N ASN A 132 9.84 8.33 6.17
CA ASN A 132 9.25 9.35 7.03
C ASN A 132 8.63 10.47 6.17
N GLY A 133 7.35 10.76 6.37
CA GLY A 133 6.60 11.70 5.54
C GLY A 133 7.09 13.14 5.58
N ASN A 134 7.73 13.57 6.66
CA ASN A 134 8.22 14.94 6.84
C ASN A 134 9.68 15.11 6.39
N THR A 135 10.50 14.08 6.57
CA THR A 135 11.96 14.20 6.35
C THR A 135 12.46 13.43 5.15
N GLY A 136 11.69 12.48 4.62
CA GLY A 136 12.13 11.59 3.54
C GLY A 136 13.23 10.58 3.96
N LYS A 137 13.65 10.56 5.22
CA LYS A 137 14.62 9.59 5.72
C LYS A 137 13.97 8.21 5.87
N THR A 138 14.77 7.16 5.70
CA THR A 138 14.30 5.80 6.00
C THR A 138 14.18 5.60 7.50
N MET A 139 13.13 4.95 7.92
CA MET A 139 12.91 4.51 9.30
C MET A 139 13.60 3.14 9.56
N GLY A 140 14.90 3.08 9.23
CA GLY A 140 15.73 1.89 9.29
C GLY A 140 15.74 1.11 7.98
N LEU A 141 14.61 0.89 7.37
CA LEU A 141 14.42 0.22 6.08
C LEU A 141 13.16 0.77 5.42
N ALA A 142 13.09 0.76 4.08
CA ALA A 142 11.90 1.19 3.35
C ALA A 142 11.66 0.35 2.10
N VAL A 143 10.42 0.29 1.67
CA VAL A 143 10.00 -0.31 0.41
C VAL A 143 10.52 0.55 -0.75
N LYS A 144 11.14 -0.08 -1.76
CA LYS A 144 11.49 0.55 -3.05
C LYS A 144 10.29 0.41 -3.97
N ALA A 145 9.54 1.48 -4.16
CA ALA A 145 8.38 1.47 -5.04
C ALA A 145 8.77 1.83 -6.48
N ASP A 146 8.13 1.18 -7.46
CA ASP A 146 8.15 1.63 -8.86
C ASP A 146 7.21 2.82 -9.06
N PHE A 147 6.10 2.82 -8.32
CA PHE A 147 5.07 3.85 -8.35
C PHE A 147 4.59 4.16 -6.93
N THR A 148 4.34 5.43 -6.67
CA THR A 148 3.67 5.88 -5.45
C THR A 148 2.44 6.69 -5.80
N TYR A 149 1.31 6.31 -5.23
CA TYR A 149 0.08 7.10 -5.30
C TYR A 149 -0.04 7.91 -4.01
N ALA A 150 0.38 9.18 -4.06
CA ALA A 150 0.29 10.10 -2.94
C ALA A 150 -1.16 10.54 -2.72
N LEU A 151 -1.72 10.26 -1.55
CA LEU A 151 -3.10 10.58 -1.21
C LEU A 151 -3.21 12.07 -0.88
N HIS A 152 -4.18 12.76 -1.49
CA HIS A 152 -4.43 14.20 -1.40
C HIS A 152 -3.31 15.04 -2.06
N ALA A 153 -2.11 15.04 -1.49
CA ALA A 153 -0.96 15.81 -1.99
C ALA A 153 0.34 15.05 -1.77
N ARG A 154 1.40 15.43 -2.48
CA ARG A 154 2.76 15.00 -2.18
C ARG A 154 3.17 15.49 -0.80
N LYS A 155 3.76 14.60 -0.02
CA LYS A 155 4.43 14.95 1.22
C LYS A 155 5.88 15.35 0.92
N ILE A 156 6.45 16.20 1.75
CA ILE A 156 7.87 16.57 1.68
C ILE A 156 8.76 15.33 1.63
N GLY A 157 8.40 14.31 2.40
CA GLY A 157 9.11 13.04 2.46
C GLY A 157 9.23 12.28 1.14
N HIS A 158 8.38 12.55 0.13
CA HIS A 158 8.53 11.94 -1.19
C HIS A 158 9.71 12.47 -2.00
N ILE A 159 10.07 13.73 -1.79
CA ILE A 159 11.03 14.47 -2.61
C ILE A 159 12.37 14.71 -1.91
N LEU A 160 12.42 14.57 -0.59
CA LEU A 160 13.64 14.75 0.20
C LEU A 160 14.34 13.42 0.49
N ASN A 161 15.65 13.50 0.67
CA ASN A 161 16.51 12.41 1.14
C ASN A 161 16.26 11.08 0.40
N SER A 162 16.08 10.00 1.15
CA SER A 162 15.79 8.66 0.61
C SER A 162 14.44 8.58 -0.09
N GLY A 163 13.47 9.41 0.30
CA GLY A 163 12.13 9.39 -0.29
C GLY A 163 12.14 9.61 -1.80
N LYS A 164 12.99 10.54 -2.29
CA LYS A 164 13.19 10.76 -3.73
C LYS A 164 13.60 9.48 -4.48
N LYS A 165 14.45 8.66 -3.89
CA LYS A 165 14.95 7.41 -4.49
C LYS A 165 13.96 6.26 -4.36
N TYR A 166 13.19 6.22 -3.27
CA TYR A 166 12.33 5.08 -2.93
C TYR A 166 10.89 5.21 -3.45
N SER A 167 10.44 6.43 -3.79
CA SER A 167 9.04 6.65 -4.21
C SER A 167 8.75 6.29 -5.67
N GLY A 168 9.77 6.10 -6.50
CA GLY A 168 9.56 5.84 -7.93
C GLY A 168 8.77 6.95 -8.62
N LYS A 169 7.90 6.59 -9.56
CA LYS A 169 7.02 7.56 -10.24
C LYS A 169 5.84 7.92 -9.33
N ILE A 170 5.76 9.18 -8.91
CA ILE A 170 4.71 9.67 -8.01
C ILE A 170 3.54 10.20 -8.83
N THR A 171 2.34 9.84 -8.41
CA THR A 171 1.07 10.39 -8.92
C THR A 171 0.24 10.85 -7.73
N GLU A 172 -0.18 12.09 -7.74
CA GLU A 172 -1.06 12.65 -6.72
C GLU A 172 -2.50 12.26 -6.99
N ILE A 173 -3.21 11.99 -5.92
CA ILE A 173 -4.56 11.50 -5.96
C ILE A 173 -5.43 12.37 -5.08
N ASP A 174 -6.23 13.21 -5.73
CA ASP A 174 -7.27 13.97 -5.05
C ASP A 174 -8.31 13.01 -4.41
N ILE A 175 -8.39 13.03 -3.09
CA ILE A 175 -9.34 12.23 -2.30
C ILE A 175 -10.55 13.04 -1.84
N GLY A 176 -10.72 14.27 -2.33
CA GLY A 176 -11.85 15.13 -2.04
C GLY A 176 -11.81 15.83 -0.68
N ILE A 177 -10.62 15.96 -0.07
CA ILE A 177 -10.42 16.86 1.07
C ILE A 177 -10.35 18.28 0.52
N LYS A 178 -11.26 19.15 0.95
CA LYS A 178 -11.18 20.60 0.68
C LYS A 178 -10.25 21.22 1.72
N GLU A 179 -9.34 22.07 1.26
CA GLU A 179 -8.53 22.92 2.12
C GLU A 179 -9.40 23.96 2.80
#